data_0b06bd00976b10d870b7cb852547f7ce
#
_entry.id   0b06bd00976b10d870b7cb852547f7ce
#
_cell.length_a   1.000
_cell.length_b   1.000
_cell.length_c   1.000
_cell.angle_alpha   90.00
_cell.angle_beta   90.00
_cell.angle_gamma   90.00
#
_symmetry.space_group_name_H-M   'P 1'
#
loop_
_entity.id
_entity.type
_entity.pdbx_description
1 polymer ?
#
loop_
_entity_poly.entity_id
_entity_poly.type
_entity_poly.pdbx_seq_one_letter_code
_entity_poly.pdbx_strand_id
1 'polypeptide(L)'
;MKKTKVFFIAALAVVGLCSCGKSESTVKPVKLAEDYSTVAQLTVDGTEYSAKFTRGGADMWECEITEPETVSGMVISCSGDSARLEFMGLTYETDRGNIPESSAVTMTAAVLDKMIAQKGLTYLKNDKGEITVTGQVNGQDFAAKVKGDKVKSLEISSDISVKFT
;
A
#
# COMPACT_ATOMS: atom_id res chain seq x y z
N MET A 1 58.07 -29.63 -49.20
CA MET A 1 56.85 -29.83 -48.38
C MET A 1 57.20 -29.40 -46.95
N LYS A 2 56.89 -28.15 -46.56
CA LYS A 2 57.11 -27.60 -45.24
C LYS A 2 55.76 -27.28 -44.59
N LYS A 3 55.45 -27.98 -43.48
CA LYS A 3 54.21 -27.79 -42.69
C LYS A 3 54.43 -26.64 -41.72
N THR A 4 53.74 -25.53 -41.94
CA THR A 4 53.76 -24.39 -41.01
C THR A 4 52.62 -24.61 -40.01
N LYS A 5 53.00 -24.76 -38.73
CA LYS A 5 52.07 -24.80 -37.60
C LYS A 5 51.75 -23.38 -37.19
N VAL A 6 50.52 -22.97 -37.34
CA VAL A 6 50.01 -21.71 -36.80
C VAL A 6 49.54 -21.96 -35.37
N PHE A 7 50.19 -21.29 -34.44
CA PHE A 7 49.84 -21.29 -33.03
C PHE A 7 48.76 -20.19 -32.78
N PHE A 8 47.54 -20.60 -32.51
CA PHE A 8 46.48 -19.68 -32.07
C PHE A 8 46.62 -19.49 -30.56
N ILE A 9 47.03 -18.31 -30.15
CA ILE A 9 47.01 -17.88 -28.74
C ILE A 9 45.60 -17.32 -28.49
N ALA A 10 44.74 -18.08 -27.78
CA ALA A 10 43.48 -17.59 -27.27
C ALA A 10 43.74 -16.74 -26.02
N ALA A 11 43.64 -15.42 -26.19
CA ALA A 11 43.61 -14.49 -25.05
C ALA A 11 42.23 -14.57 -24.36
N LEU A 12 42.17 -15.22 -23.21
CA LEU A 12 41.00 -15.27 -22.37
C LEU A 12 40.86 -13.93 -21.62
N ALA A 13 40.00 -13.02 -22.14
CA ALA A 13 39.65 -11.81 -21.44
C ALA A 13 38.66 -12.17 -20.32
N VAL A 14 39.14 -12.23 -19.10
CA VAL A 14 38.33 -12.33 -17.89
C VAL A 14 37.68 -10.97 -17.67
N VAL A 15 36.44 -10.80 -18.15
CA VAL A 15 35.61 -9.66 -17.81
C VAL A 15 35.10 -9.90 -16.36
N GLY A 16 35.79 -9.24 -15.43
CA GLY A 16 35.34 -9.17 -14.03
C GLY A 16 34.02 -8.42 -13.97
N LEU A 17 32.92 -9.16 -13.89
CA LEU A 17 31.63 -8.62 -13.47
C LEU A 17 31.74 -8.16 -12.02
N CYS A 18 32.08 -6.89 -11.81
CA CYS A 18 31.81 -6.22 -10.54
C CYS A 18 30.30 -6.15 -10.36
N SER A 19 29.71 -7.24 -9.88
CA SER A 19 28.39 -7.22 -9.29
C SER A 19 28.48 -6.35 -8.05
N CYS A 20 28.11 -5.07 -8.19
CA CYS A 20 27.71 -4.26 -7.04
C CYS A 20 26.46 -4.90 -6.46
N GLY A 21 26.66 -5.91 -5.63
CA GLY A 21 25.64 -6.45 -4.76
C GLY A 21 25.20 -5.34 -3.81
N LYS A 22 24.11 -4.61 -4.15
CA LYS A 22 23.35 -3.91 -3.12
C LYS A 22 22.95 -4.99 -2.12
N SER A 23 23.54 -4.91 -0.93
CA SER A 23 23.14 -5.71 0.20
C SER A 23 21.68 -5.39 0.46
N GLU A 24 20.78 -6.26 0.01
CA GLU A 24 19.39 -6.24 0.46
C GLU A 24 19.41 -6.55 1.94
N SER A 25 19.48 -5.50 2.75
CA SER A 25 19.30 -5.66 4.18
C SER A 25 17.87 -6.18 4.38
N THR A 26 17.75 -7.38 4.90
CA THR A 26 16.46 -7.99 5.26
C THR A 26 15.78 -7.07 6.26
N VAL A 27 14.87 -6.25 5.77
CA VAL A 27 14.14 -5.29 6.61
C VAL A 27 13.12 -6.10 7.41
N LYS A 28 13.11 -5.92 8.73
CA LYS A 28 12.10 -6.56 9.58
C LYS A 28 10.72 -6.03 9.20
N PRO A 29 9.70 -6.91 9.12
CA PRO A 29 8.32 -6.48 8.91
C PRO A 29 7.92 -5.40 9.90
N VAL A 30 7.20 -4.39 9.41
CA VAL A 30 6.65 -3.33 10.26
C VAL A 30 5.39 -3.87 10.91
N LYS A 31 5.33 -3.85 12.24
CA LYS A 31 4.13 -4.25 12.98
C LYS A 31 3.25 -3.02 13.19
N LEU A 32 2.11 -2.96 12.51
CA LEU A 32 1.07 -1.98 12.76
C LEU A 32 0.16 -2.44 13.91
N ALA A 33 -0.48 -1.49 14.59
CA ALA A 33 -1.51 -1.81 15.58
C ALA A 33 -2.72 -2.48 14.91
N GLU A 34 -3.37 -3.40 15.61
CA GLU A 34 -4.55 -4.09 15.06
C GLU A 34 -5.79 -3.21 15.07
N ASP A 35 -5.92 -2.37 16.06
CA ASP A 35 -6.95 -1.34 16.20
C ASP A 35 -6.28 0.02 16.25
N TYR A 36 -6.76 0.93 15.45
CA TYR A 36 -6.28 2.31 15.42
C TYR A 36 -7.26 3.26 14.74
N SER A 37 -7.06 4.53 15.02
CA SER A 37 -7.74 5.62 14.35
C SER A 37 -6.72 6.59 13.79
N THR A 38 -6.93 7.07 12.58
CA THR A 38 -6.04 8.01 11.89
C THR A 38 -6.84 8.94 11.00
N VAL A 39 -6.33 10.16 10.83
CA VAL A 39 -6.87 11.09 9.82
C VAL A 39 -6.07 10.92 8.54
N ALA A 40 -6.74 10.92 7.43
CA ALA A 40 -6.16 10.76 6.10
C ALA A 40 -6.65 11.85 5.15
N GLN A 41 -5.76 12.33 4.30
CA GLN A 41 -6.07 13.07 3.10
C GLN A 41 -6.00 12.12 1.92
N LEU A 42 -7.12 11.95 1.21
CA LEU A 42 -7.23 11.11 0.03
C LEU A 42 -7.32 11.99 -1.21
N THR A 43 -6.54 11.67 -2.23
CA THR A 43 -6.72 12.23 -3.56
C THR A 43 -7.21 11.12 -4.46
N VAL A 44 -8.36 11.31 -5.08
CA VAL A 44 -9.03 10.33 -5.96
C VAL A 44 -9.39 11.06 -7.25
N ASP A 45 -8.81 10.65 -8.36
CA ASP A 45 -9.02 11.29 -9.67
C ASP A 45 -8.83 12.82 -9.62
N GLY A 46 -7.84 13.28 -8.84
CA GLY A 46 -7.52 14.71 -8.67
C GLY A 46 -8.43 15.47 -7.69
N THR A 47 -9.44 14.82 -7.11
CA THR A 47 -10.29 15.39 -6.06
C THR A 47 -9.74 15.06 -4.67
N GLU A 48 -9.66 16.04 -3.79
CA GLU A 48 -9.16 15.87 -2.43
C GLU A 48 -10.32 15.67 -1.44
N TYR A 49 -10.12 14.72 -0.53
CA TYR A 49 -11.01 14.41 0.58
C TYR A 49 -10.20 14.33 1.88
N SER A 50 -10.79 14.78 2.97
CA SER A 50 -10.29 14.47 4.32
C SER A 50 -11.23 13.45 4.96
N ALA A 51 -10.65 12.43 5.58
CA ALA A 51 -11.43 11.38 6.23
C ALA A 51 -10.74 10.88 7.50
N LYS A 52 -11.53 10.42 8.44
CA LYS A 52 -11.08 9.69 9.62
C LYS A 52 -11.32 8.21 9.39
N PHE A 53 -10.26 7.42 9.44
CA PHE A 53 -10.31 5.97 9.39
C PHE A 53 -10.20 5.40 10.80
N THR A 54 -11.13 4.55 11.17
CA THR A 54 -11.10 3.80 12.43
C THR A 54 -11.18 2.32 12.12
N ARG A 55 -10.27 1.54 12.69
CA ARG A 55 -10.25 0.09 12.62
C ARG A 55 -10.51 -0.49 13.99
N GLY A 56 -11.54 -1.33 14.12
CA GLY A 56 -11.90 -2.01 15.36
C GLY A 56 -11.51 -3.50 15.39
N GLY A 57 -10.82 -3.97 14.35
CA GLY A 57 -10.40 -5.36 14.20
C GLY A 57 -10.35 -5.79 12.73
N ALA A 58 -10.10 -7.07 12.48
CA ALA A 58 -10.12 -7.60 11.12
C ALA A 58 -11.51 -7.39 10.50
N ASP A 59 -11.55 -6.90 9.27
CA ASP A 59 -12.79 -6.62 8.52
C ASP A 59 -13.78 -5.64 9.21
N MET A 60 -13.32 -4.89 10.21
CA MET A 60 -14.12 -3.89 10.92
C MET A 60 -13.53 -2.50 10.70
N TRP A 61 -14.13 -1.76 9.78
CA TRP A 61 -13.70 -0.44 9.35
C TRP A 61 -14.82 0.58 9.40
N GLU A 62 -14.47 1.79 9.78
CA GLU A 62 -15.28 2.98 9.68
C GLU A 62 -14.46 4.09 9.03
N CYS A 63 -15.04 4.76 8.05
CA CYS A 63 -14.48 5.91 7.37
C CYS A 63 -15.49 7.05 7.41
N GLU A 64 -15.19 8.10 8.17
CA GLU A 64 -15.96 9.33 8.24
C GLU A 64 -15.31 10.38 7.34
N ILE A 65 -16.01 10.84 6.30
CA ILE A 65 -15.58 11.94 5.44
C ILE A 65 -15.78 13.25 6.18
N THR A 66 -14.73 14.05 6.31
CA THR A 66 -14.77 15.35 7.00
C THR A 66 -14.69 16.53 6.04
N GLU A 67 -14.15 16.33 4.84
CA GLU A 67 -14.07 17.32 3.76
C GLU A 67 -14.20 16.62 2.39
N PRO A 68 -14.77 17.28 1.37
CA PRO A 68 -15.35 18.64 1.36
C PRO A 68 -16.71 18.70 2.05
N GLU A 69 -17.19 19.93 2.32
CA GLU A 69 -18.46 20.18 3.04
C GLU A 69 -19.66 19.48 2.41
N THR A 70 -19.67 19.31 1.09
CA THR A 70 -20.78 18.67 0.34
C THR A 70 -21.00 17.20 0.72
N VAL A 71 -20.00 16.52 1.26
CA VAL A 71 -20.06 15.11 1.69
C VAL A 71 -19.56 14.93 3.13
N SER A 72 -19.30 16.03 3.84
CA SER A 72 -18.89 15.98 5.24
C SER A 72 -19.95 15.33 6.11
N GLY A 73 -19.52 14.48 7.03
CA GLY A 73 -20.41 13.66 7.87
C GLY A 73 -20.94 12.39 7.20
N MET A 74 -20.49 12.10 5.95
CA MET A 74 -20.75 10.76 5.38
C MET A 74 -19.90 9.73 6.10
N VAL A 75 -20.53 8.67 6.59
CA VAL A 75 -19.87 7.55 7.25
C VAL A 75 -20.07 6.29 6.43
N ILE A 76 -18.98 5.62 6.11
CA ILE A 76 -18.97 4.30 5.47
C ILE A 76 -18.38 3.34 6.49
N SER A 77 -19.12 2.35 6.92
CA SER A 77 -18.65 1.31 7.84
C SER A 77 -18.80 -0.08 7.24
N CYS A 78 -17.85 -0.94 7.55
CA CYS A 78 -17.86 -2.35 7.19
C CYS A 78 -17.64 -3.19 8.45
N SER A 79 -18.40 -4.27 8.58
CA SER A 79 -18.26 -5.24 9.67
C SER A 79 -18.56 -6.63 9.13
N GLY A 80 -17.51 -7.45 8.96
CA GLY A 80 -17.64 -8.75 8.31
C GLY A 80 -18.19 -8.61 6.89
N ASP A 81 -19.32 -9.28 6.64
CA ASP A 81 -19.99 -9.28 5.33
C ASP A 81 -20.98 -8.12 5.11
N SER A 82 -21.14 -7.24 6.10
CA SER A 82 -22.07 -6.13 6.05
C SER A 82 -21.35 -4.81 5.82
N ALA A 83 -22.01 -3.92 5.09
CA ALA A 83 -21.60 -2.53 4.91
C ALA A 83 -22.79 -1.59 5.17
N ARG A 84 -22.48 -0.42 5.73
CA ARG A 84 -23.44 0.61 6.07
C ARG A 84 -22.91 1.96 5.62
N LEU A 85 -23.79 2.73 4.98
CA LEU A 85 -23.53 4.11 4.58
C LEU A 85 -24.55 4.99 5.30
N GLU A 86 -24.04 6.01 5.98
CA GLU A 86 -24.86 7.02 6.66
C GLU A 86 -24.52 8.40 6.10
N PHE A 87 -25.55 9.16 5.77
CA PHE A 87 -25.37 10.54 5.33
C PHE A 87 -26.66 11.34 5.53
N MET A 88 -26.56 12.54 6.14
CA MET A 88 -27.69 13.46 6.38
C MET A 88 -28.90 12.81 7.07
N GLY A 89 -28.65 11.89 8.01
CA GLY A 89 -29.71 11.17 8.72
C GLY A 89 -30.34 10.01 7.95
N LEU A 90 -29.89 9.75 6.72
CA LEU A 90 -30.25 8.57 5.94
C LEU A 90 -29.25 7.45 6.22
N THR A 91 -29.75 6.23 6.33
CA THR A 91 -28.95 5.03 6.50
C THR A 91 -29.29 4.05 5.39
N TYR A 92 -28.24 3.52 4.76
CA TYR A 92 -28.35 2.45 3.78
C TYR A 92 -27.47 1.29 4.23
N GLU A 93 -28.05 0.11 4.36
CA GLU A 93 -27.35 -1.13 4.70
C GLU A 93 -27.35 -2.07 3.49
N THR A 94 -26.23 -2.74 3.27
CA THR A 94 -26.04 -3.65 2.15
C THR A 94 -25.00 -4.71 2.49
N ASP A 95 -24.90 -5.73 1.65
CA ASP A 95 -23.76 -6.65 1.70
C ASP A 95 -22.49 -5.91 1.28
N ARG A 96 -21.37 -6.21 1.95
CA ARG A 96 -20.08 -5.62 1.65
C ARG A 96 -19.67 -5.79 0.17
N GLY A 97 -20.03 -6.91 -0.45
CA GLY A 97 -19.78 -7.16 -1.87
C GLY A 97 -20.48 -6.18 -2.84
N ASN A 98 -21.45 -5.40 -2.37
CA ASN A 98 -22.09 -4.35 -3.15
C ASN A 98 -21.34 -3.01 -3.09
N ILE A 99 -20.38 -2.85 -2.18
CA ILE A 99 -19.46 -1.70 -2.18
C ILE A 99 -18.36 -1.97 -3.22
N PRO A 100 -18.13 -1.06 -4.16
CA PRO A 100 -17.07 -1.25 -5.15
C PRO A 100 -15.72 -1.51 -4.49
N GLU A 101 -15.10 -2.64 -4.79
CA GLU A 101 -13.76 -2.99 -4.29
C GLU A 101 -12.69 -1.96 -4.71
N SER A 102 -12.94 -1.26 -5.83
CA SER A 102 -12.08 -0.21 -6.36
C SER A 102 -12.27 1.15 -5.70
N SER A 103 -13.22 1.31 -4.76
CA SER A 103 -13.39 2.59 -4.08
C SER A 103 -12.15 2.92 -3.23
N ALA A 104 -11.78 4.20 -3.16
CA ALA A 104 -10.61 4.64 -2.40
C ALA A 104 -10.66 4.23 -0.93
N VAL A 105 -11.84 4.25 -0.32
CA VAL A 105 -12.06 3.83 1.07
C VAL A 105 -11.81 2.34 1.22
N THR A 106 -12.43 1.52 0.38
CA THR A 106 -12.29 0.05 0.42
C THR A 106 -10.85 -0.39 0.16
N MET A 107 -10.21 0.22 -0.85
CA MET A 107 -8.82 -0.06 -1.19
C MET A 107 -7.86 0.33 -0.07
N THR A 108 -8.06 1.52 0.54
CA THR A 108 -7.24 1.96 1.68
C THR A 108 -7.37 0.99 2.85
N ALA A 109 -8.59 0.62 3.23
CA ALA A 109 -8.85 -0.34 4.29
C ALA A 109 -8.20 -1.70 4.00
N ALA A 110 -8.36 -2.22 2.78
CA ALA A 110 -7.80 -3.51 2.37
C ALA A 110 -6.25 -3.52 2.38
N VAL A 111 -5.60 -2.41 1.98
CA VAL A 111 -4.14 -2.29 2.07
C VAL A 111 -3.69 -2.29 3.53
N LEU A 112 -4.36 -1.54 4.41
CA LEU A 112 -4.00 -1.49 5.81
C LEU A 112 -4.21 -2.85 6.49
N ASP A 113 -5.29 -3.58 6.19
CA ASP A 113 -5.50 -4.95 6.67
C ASP A 113 -4.43 -5.91 6.18
N LYS A 114 -4.03 -5.82 4.90
CA LYS A 114 -2.95 -6.62 4.34
C LYS A 114 -1.61 -6.33 5.02
N MET A 115 -1.32 -5.06 5.31
CA MET A 115 -0.10 -4.66 6.03
C MET A 115 -0.09 -5.19 7.47
N ILE A 116 -1.22 -5.23 8.15
CA ILE A 116 -1.35 -5.83 9.48
C ILE A 116 -1.15 -7.34 9.42
N ALA A 117 -1.76 -8.01 8.43
CA ALA A 117 -1.61 -9.45 8.21
C ALA A 117 -0.20 -9.86 7.75
N GLN A 118 0.62 -8.93 7.26
CA GLN A 118 2.02 -9.14 6.83
C GLN A 118 2.22 -10.23 5.77
N LYS A 119 1.21 -10.47 4.92
CA LYS A 119 1.26 -11.53 3.90
C LYS A 119 1.48 -10.95 2.50
N GLY A 120 2.45 -11.52 1.75
CA GLY A 120 2.71 -11.13 0.36
C GLY A 120 3.17 -9.67 0.22
N LEU A 121 4.05 -9.22 1.13
CA LEU A 121 4.62 -7.88 1.16
C LEU A 121 6.12 -7.91 0.92
N THR A 122 6.61 -6.87 0.24
CA THR A 122 8.04 -6.60 0.09
C THR A 122 8.40 -5.34 0.88
N TYR A 123 9.53 -5.38 1.59
CA TYR A 123 10.00 -4.28 2.43
C TYR A 123 11.32 -3.76 1.88
N LEU A 124 11.37 -2.47 1.55
CA LEU A 124 12.55 -1.77 1.08
C LEU A 124 12.89 -0.65 2.06
N LYS A 125 14.15 -0.54 2.46
CA LYS A 125 14.62 0.53 3.33
C LYS A 125 15.56 1.44 2.56
N ASN A 126 15.31 2.75 2.61
CA ASN A 126 16.19 3.73 2.01
C ASN A 126 17.30 4.15 3.00
N ASP A 127 18.29 4.92 2.51
CA ASP A 127 19.43 5.41 3.31
C ASP A 127 19.01 6.35 4.46
N LYS A 128 17.80 6.92 4.39
CA LYS A 128 17.22 7.77 5.43
C LYS A 128 16.45 6.99 6.50
N GLY A 129 16.43 5.67 6.36
CA GLY A 129 15.76 4.78 7.32
C GLY A 129 14.24 4.69 7.14
N GLU A 130 13.67 5.28 6.08
CA GLU A 130 12.26 5.11 5.75
C GLU A 130 12.04 3.75 5.10
N ILE A 131 10.96 3.10 5.46
CA ILE A 131 10.56 1.79 4.92
C ILE A 131 9.44 2.01 3.91
N THR A 132 9.65 1.49 2.70
CA THR A 132 8.59 1.37 1.70
C THR A 132 8.11 -0.07 1.70
N VAL A 133 6.81 -0.25 1.86
CA VAL A 133 6.14 -1.56 1.81
C VAL A 133 5.35 -1.61 0.51
N THR A 134 5.57 -2.64 -0.28
CA THR A 134 4.86 -2.85 -1.54
C THR A 134 4.13 -4.18 -1.54
N GLY A 135 3.06 -4.27 -2.30
CA GLY A 135 2.25 -5.47 -2.46
C GLY A 135 1.10 -5.23 -3.43
N GLN A 136 0.17 -6.16 -3.45
CA GLN A 136 -1.04 -6.07 -4.28
C GLN A 136 -2.29 -6.28 -3.44
N VAL A 137 -3.34 -5.53 -3.72
CA VAL A 137 -4.68 -5.71 -3.15
C VAL A 137 -5.69 -5.62 -4.29
N ASN A 138 -6.58 -6.60 -4.40
CA ASN A 138 -7.62 -6.67 -5.45
C ASN A 138 -7.04 -6.51 -6.87
N GLY A 139 -5.85 -7.09 -7.11
CA GLY A 139 -5.17 -7.03 -8.41
C GLY A 139 -4.47 -5.69 -8.70
N GLN A 140 -4.50 -4.74 -7.79
CA GLN A 140 -3.82 -3.45 -7.93
C GLN A 140 -2.56 -3.39 -7.06
N ASP A 141 -1.49 -2.84 -7.62
CA ASP A 141 -0.24 -2.60 -6.88
C ASP A 141 -0.40 -1.43 -5.91
N PHE A 142 0.26 -1.53 -4.76
CA PHE A 142 0.37 -0.42 -3.83
C PHE A 142 1.79 -0.23 -3.32
N ALA A 143 2.08 1.00 -2.89
CA ALA A 143 3.29 1.37 -2.17
C ALA A 143 2.95 2.22 -0.95
N ALA A 144 3.35 1.77 0.23
CA ALA A 144 3.15 2.49 1.49
C ALA A 144 4.49 2.93 2.06
N LYS A 145 4.60 4.20 2.46
CA LYS A 145 5.74 4.70 3.22
C LYS A 145 5.44 4.61 4.70
N VAL A 146 6.36 4.01 5.44
CA VAL A 146 6.21 3.76 6.87
C VAL A 146 7.38 4.38 7.63
N LYS A 147 7.07 5.01 8.76
CA LYS A 147 8.06 5.53 9.69
C LYS A 147 7.71 5.07 11.11
N GLY A 148 8.61 4.27 11.71
CA GLY A 148 8.32 3.57 12.95
C GLY A 148 7.22 2.52 12.74
N ASP A 149 6.15 2.62 13.51
CA ASP A 149 4.95 1.77 13.46
C ASP A 149 3.76 2.41 12.72
N LYS A 150 3.98 3.59 12.06
CA LYS A 150 2.92 4.38 11.43
C LYS A 150 3.08 4.46 9.94
N VAL A 151 2.00 4.23 9.22
CA VAL A 151 1.90 4.54 7.79
C VAL A 151 1.85 6.06 7.64
N LYS A 152 2.64 6.60 6.72
CA LYS A 152 2.70 8.04 6.41
C LYS A 152 2.04 8.39 5.10
N SER A 153 2.18 7.52 4.11
CA SER A 153 1.47 7.68 2.85
C SER A 153 1.26 6.32 2.19
N LEU A 154 0.28 6.29 1.33
CA LEU A 154 -0.11 5.14 0.53
C LEU A 154 -0.43 5.62 -0.88
N GLU A 155 0.10 4.94 -1.86
CA GLU A 155 -0.21 5.09 -3.28
C GLU A 155 -0.80 3.76 -3.74
N ILE A 156 -1.97 3.80 -4.38
CA ILE A 156 -2.65 2.62 -4.92
C ILE A 156 -2.91 2.88 -6.40
N SER A 157 -2.26 2.12 -7.26
CA SER A 157 -2.24 2.40 -8.71
C SER A 157 -1.75 3.83 -8.98
N SER A 158 -2.28 4.49 -10.05
CA SER A 158 -2.00 5.89 -10.38
C SER A 158 -3.05 6.87 -9.81
N ASP A 159 -4.16 6.37 -9.30
CA ASP A 159 -5.39 7.15 -9.18
C ASP A 159 -5.76 7.47 -7.73
N ILE A 160 -5.21 6.72 -6.77
CA ILE A 160 -5.50 6.89 -5.34
C ILE A 160 -4.21 7.17 -4.57
N SER A 161 -4.14 8.33 -3.95
CA SER A 161 -3.07 8.73 -3.03
C SER A 161 -3.67 9.08 -1.67
N VAL A 162 -3.04 8.57 -0.60
CA VAL A 162 -3.48 8.78 0.78
C VAL A 162 -2.31 9.26 1.62
N LYS A 163 -2.50 10.33 2.38
CA LYS A 163 -1.54 10.84 3.37
C LYS A 163 -2.15 10.73 4.76
N PHE A 164 -1.43 10.11 5.68
CA PHE A 164 -1.84 9.95 7.07
C PHE A 164 -1.13 10.95 7.98
N THR A 165 -1.89 11.54 8.88
CA THR A 165 -1.40 12.55 9.84
C THR A 165 -1.33 12.00 11.27
#